data_95919275025feeede97fd9d5dce31cb9
#
_entry.id   95919275025feeede97fd9d5dce31cb9
#
_cell.length_a   1.000
_cell.length_b   1.000
_cell.length_c   1.000
_cell.angle_alpha   90.00
_cell.angle_beta   90.00
_cell.angle_gamma   90.00
#
_symmetry.space_group_name_H-M   'P 1'
#
loop_
_entity.id
_entity.type
_entity.pdbx_description
1 polymer ?
#
loop_
_entity_poly.entity_id
_entity_poly.type
_entity_poly.pdbx_seq_one_letter_code
_entity_poly.pdbx_strand_id
1 'polypeptide(L)'
;YGIFSPIMRLHSSCSDFNGKEPWRFKKETEVVMEEALRERHRMMPYLYTMNYRSYQEDLPLVEPMYYEYPEAPEAYEVKNQYFFGDQLMVAAVTTPRVKDLNVAKTAVWLPDGVWYDIYTGLRYEGGRMVDMYRTLDSIPVLAKAGGILVMTDEIRGTEAEKNPESLKIKVFPGADGNFRLYEDDNETCAYENGACVFTEMDYKEKDQAVFTIYPAQGKTELIPAKRAYTVEFCNFAKTGTDTVKVLVNGAETEAAVKYEEKLQKICVEVEADTAAEVQIILAGEVADNRTKERVFDFLNQAEIGFVLKDRLYQLITAGKKLPVLLSELQSMELDKDLYGALMEILTA
;
A
#
# COMPACT_ATOMS: atom_id res chain seq x y z
N TYR A 1 -11.57 6.44 3.09
CA TYR A 1 -11.44 7.17 1.81
C TYR A 1 -10.70 8.49 1.98
N GLY A 2 -11.12 9.39 2.90
CA GLY A 2 -10.59 10.76 3.02
C GLY A 2 -9.06 10.87 3.12
N ILE A 3 -8.36 9.86 3.65
CA ILE A 3 -6.90 9.88 3.75
C ILE A 3 -6.18 9.79 2.39
N PHE A 4 -6.86 9.32 1.35
CA PHE A 4 -6.40 9.30 -0.04
C PHE A 4 -7.04 10.41 -0.87
N SER A 5 -7.16 11.57 -0.29
CA SER A 5 -7.63 12.81 -0.93
C SER A 5 -6.57 13.89 -0.81
N PRO A 6 -6.50 14.87 -1.70
CA PRO A 6 -5.53 15.97 -1.59
C PRO A 6 -5.68 16.73 -0.28
N ILE A 7 -6.91 17.00 0.13
CA ILE A 7 -7.25 17.64 1.40
C ILE A 7 -8.18 16.72 2.17
N MET A 8 -7.83 16.42 3.43
CA MET A 8 -8.68 15.67 4.34
C MET A 8 -9.12 16.53 5.51
N ARG A 9 -10.42 16.51 5.81
CA ARG A 9 -10.97 17.12 7.03
C ARG A 9 -12.24 16.41 7.49
N LEU A 10 -12.44 16.35 8.80
CA LEU A 10 -13.69 15.94 9.40
C LEU A 10 -14.61 17.16 9.48
N HIS A 11 -15.49 17.31 8.48
CA HIS A 11 -16.36 18.48 8.37
C HIS A 11 -17.73 18.24 9.01
N SER A 12 -18.13 19.11 9.92
CA SER A 12 -19.46 19.14 10.49
C SER A 12 -20.21 20.43 10.09
N SER A 13 -21.55 20.43 10.28
CA SER A 13 -22.39 21.61 10.18
C SER A 13 -22.41 22.40 11.50
N CYS A 14 -23.11 23.54 11.54
CA CYS A 14 -23.31 24.31 12.75
C CYS A 14 -24.18 23.63 13.83
N SER A 15 -24.62 22.39 13.61
CA SER A 15 -25.46 21.63 14.54
C SER A 15 -24.64 20.90 15.57
N ASP A 16 -24.94 21.07 16.86
CA ASP A 16 -24.33 20.29 17.95
C ASP A 16 -24.57 18.78 17.84
N PHE A 17 -25.57 18.37 17.07
CA PHE A 17 -25.90 16.95 16.84
C PHE A 17 -25.13 16.31 15.67
N ASN A 18 -24.33 17.08 14.94
CA ASN A 18 -23.61 16.62 13.74
C ASN A 18 -22.09 16.66 13.91
N GLY A 19 -21.58 16.24 15.07
CA GLY A 19 -20.15 16.04 15.30
C GLY A 19 -19.60 14.91 14.42
N LYS A 20 -18.37 15.07 13.94
CA LYS A 20 -17.67 14.10 13.06
C LYS A 20 -16.37 13.56 13.69
N GLU A 21 -16.12 13.89 14.94
CA GLU A 21 -14.97 13.40 15.69
C GLU A 21 -15.09 11.86 15.84
N PRO A 22 -13.97 11.12 15.80
CA PRO A 22 -14.00 9.65 15.84
C PRO A 22 -14.80 9.08 17.01
N TRP A 23 -14.67 9.65 18.19
CA TRP A 23 -15.38 9.23 19.43
C TRP A 23 -16.90 9.46 19.42
N ARG A 24 -17.45 10.14 18.42
CA ARG A 24 -18.90 10.30 18.20
C ARG A 24 -19.54 9.09 17.53
N PHE A 25 -18.74 8.19 17.00
CA PHE A 25 -19.19 7.01 16.28
C PHE A 25 -19.15 5.75 17.16
N LYS A 26 -19.68 4.63 16.63
CA LYS A 26 -19.53 3.33 17.28
C LYS A 26 -18.05 2.96 17.35
N LYS A 27 -17.67 2.19 18.40
CA LYS A 27 -16.27 1.84 18.66
C LYS A 27 -15.56 1.20 17.45
N GLU A 28 -16.26 0.35 16.72
CA GLU A 28 -15.76 -0.25 15.47
C GLU A 28 -15.31 0.84 14.46
N THR A 29 -16.13 1.86 14.26
CA THR A 29 -15.85 2.96 13.33
C THR A 29 -14.79 3.92 13.89
N GLU A 30 -14.84 4.22 15.18
CA GLU A 30 -13.87 5.07 15.88
C GLU A 30 -12.44 4.55 15.68
N VAL A 31 -12.20 3.26 15.95
CA VAL A 31 -10.88 2.63 15.80
C VAL A 31 -10.36 2.74 14.36
N VAL A 32 -11.23 2.48 13.38
CA VAL A 32 -10.86 2.59 11.97
C VAL A 32 -10.55 4.04 11.57
N MET A 33 -11.34 5.01 12.06
CA MET A 33 -11.10 6.43 11.78
C MET A 33 -9.78 6.91 12.39
N GLU A 34 -9.49 6.52 13.63
CA GLU A 34 -8.24 6.89 14.31
C GLU A 34 -7.01 6.30 13.57
N GLU A 35 -7.08 5.03 13.17
CA GLU A 35 -5.98 4.41 12.43
C GLU A 35 -5.81 5.02 11.05
N ALA A 36 -6.91 5.35 10.35
CA ALA A 36 -6.86 6.06 9.09
C ALA A 36 -6.19 7.45 9.21
N LEU A 37 -6.46 8.18 10.29
CA LEU A 37 -5.80 9.47 10.56
C LEU A 37 -4.30 9.28 10.81
N ARG A 38 -3.90 8.26 11.59
CA ARG A 38 -2.48 7.91 11.81
C ARG A 38 -1.79 7.54 10.49
N GLU A 39 -2.45 6.75 9.66
CA GLU A 39 -1.91 6.37 8.35
C GLU A 39 -1.67 7.59 7.45
N ARG A 40 -2.57 8.58 7.46
CA ARG A 40 -2.36 9.84 6.75
C ARG A 40 -1.10 10.56 7.22
N HIS A 41 -0.83 10.57 8.54
CA HIS A 41 0.40 11.15 9.07
C HIS A 41 1.65 10.36 8.68
N ARG A 42 1.58 9.03 8.70
CA ARG A 42 2.70 8.18 8.23
C ARG A 42 3.06 8.46 6.78
N MET A 43 2.09 8.84 5.96
CA MET A 43 2.29 9.13 4.53
C MET A 43 2.87 10.53 4.27
N MET A 44 3.14 11.35 5.27
CA MET A 44 3.60 12.74 5.07
C MET A 44 4.83 12.85 4.15
N PRO A 45 5.89 12.02 4.26
CA PRO A 45 7.02 12.10 3.33
C PRO A 45 6.62 11.89 1.87
N TYR A 46 5.74 10.91 1.63
CA TYR A 46 5.19 10.67 0.30
C TYR A 46 4.33 11.83 -0.19
N LEU A 47 3.38 12.29 0.61
CA LEU A 47 2.45 13.36 0.26
C LEU A 47 3.17 14.69 -0.01
N TYR A 48 4.19 15.01 0.79
CA TYR A 48 4.96 16.23 0.65
C TYR A 48 5.79 16.19 -0.65
N THR A 49 6.39 15.05 -0.95
CA THR A 49 7.08 14.82 -2.23
C THR A 49 6.13 14.96 -3.41
N MET A 50 4.91 14.42 -3.34
CA MET A 50 3.93 14.57 -4.41
C MET A 50 3.43 16.02 -4.56
N ASN A 51 3.34 16.78 -3.47
CA ASN A 51 3.02 18.20 -3.53
C ASN A 51 4.13 19.00 -4.22
N TYR A 52 5.41 18.68 -3.94
CA TYR A 52 6.55 19.28 -4.66
C TYR A 52 6.50 18.92 -6.16
N ARG A 53 6.20 17.67 -6.50
CA ARG A 53 6.01 17.24 -7.89
C ARG A 53 4.89 18.01 -8.59
N SER A 54 3.77 18.25 -7.88
CA SER A 54 2.68 19.08 -8.39
C SER A 54 3.12 20.53 -8.66
N TYR A 55 3.91 21.11 -7.78
CA TYR A 55 4.47 22.45 -7.93
C TYR A 55 5.48 22.55 -9.08
N GLN A 56 6.40 21.57 -9.19
CA GLN A 56 7.53 21.64 -10.11
C GLN A 56 7.21 21.12 -11.53
N GLU A 57 6.31 20.13 -11.63
CA GLU A 57 6.06 19.35 -12.84
C GLU A 57 4.60 19.44 -13.32
N ASP A 58 3.75 20.20 -12.62
CA ASP A 58 2.30 20.32 -12.89
C ASP A 58 1.55 18.98 -12.84
N LEU A 59 2.07 18.00 -12.11
CA LEU A 59 1.49 16.66 -11.93
C LEU A 59 0.73 16.58 -10.59
N PRO A 60 -0.60 16.59 -10.58
CA PRO A 60 -1.37 16.63 -9.35
C PRO A 60 -1.26 15.32 -8.54
N LEU A 61 -1.50 15.41 -7.23
CA LEU A 61 -1.52 14.24 -6.34
C LEU A 61 -2.61 13.23 -6.74
N VAL A 62 -3.73 13.69 -7.24
CA VAL A 62 -4.85 12.84 -7.68
C VAL A 62 -5.04 13.01 -9.18
N GLU A 63 -4.86 11.91 -9.91
CA GLU A 63 -5.03 11.88 -11.35
C GLU A 63 -6.07 10.82 -11.75
N PRO A 64 -7.06 11.16 -12.58
CA PRO A 64 -7.99 10.15 -13.08
C PRO A 64 -7.28 9.15 -13.99
N MET A 65 -7.77 7.92 -14.04
CA MET A 65 -7.14 6.82 -14.79
C MET A 65 -6.87 7.16 -16.26
N TYR A 66 -7.72 7.96 -16.90
CA TYR A 66 -7.57 8.33 -18.31
C TYR A 66 -6.45 9.36 -18.60
N TYR A 67 -5.77 9.91 -17.57
CA TYR A 67 -4.56 10.72 -17.80
C TYR A 67 -3.40 9.82 -18.24
N GLU A 68 -3.22 8.69 -17.56
CA GLU A 68 -2.18 7.71 -17.91
C GLU A 68 -2.58 6.78 -19.06
N TYR A 69 -3.90 6.50 -19.18
CA TYR A 69 -4.44 5.54 -20.14
C TYR A 69 -5.58 6.16 -20.99
N PRO A 70 -5.28 7.21 -21.78
CA PRO A 70 -6.31 7.92 -22.55
C PRO A 70 -6.98 7.07 -23.63
N GLU A 71 -6.30 6.03 -24.10
CA GLU A 71 -6.80 5.13 -25.16
C GLU A 71 -7.57 3.90 -24.61
N ALA A 72 -7.59 3.70 -23.29
CA ALA A 72 -8.26 2.58 -22.67
C ALA A 72 -9.70 2.94 -22.28
N PRO A 73 -10.74 2.31 -22.88
CA PRO A 73 -12.14 2.58 -22.52
C PRO A 73 -12.43 2.36 -21.04
N GLU A 74 -11.80 1.38 -20.42
CA GLU A 74 -11.96 1.01 -19.02
C GLU A 74 -11.56 2.17 -18.08
N ALA A 75 -10.59 2.99 -18.48
CA ALA A 75 -10.13 4.15 -17.70
C ALA A 75 -11.23 5.20 -17.49
N TYR A 76 -12.23 5.25 -18.37
CA TYR A 76 -13.39 6.15 -18.30
C TYR A 76 -14.58 5.54 -17.55
N GLU A 77 -14.59 4.24 -17.35
CA GLU A 77 -15.69 3.52 -16.69
C GLU A 77 -15.52 3.42 -15.17
N VAL A 78 -14.27 3.40 -14.68
CA VAL A 78 -13.94 3.25 -13.25
C VAL A 78 -13.99 4.58 -12.49
N LYS A 79 -15.18 5.10 -12.27
CA LYS A 79 -15.45 6.46 -11.75
C LYS A 79 -14.88 6.75 -10.35
N ASN A 80 -14.64 5.72 -9.55
CA ASN A 80 -14.14 5.83 -8.17
C ASN A 80 -12.68 5.46 -8.05
N GLN A 81 -11.99 5.25 -9.16
CA GLN A 81 -10.59 4.85 -9.22
C GLN A 81 -9.72 5.98 -9.77
N TYR A 82 -8.54 6.15 -9.18
CA TYR A 82 -7.61 7.21 -9.55
C TYR A 82 -6.19 6.86 -9.10
N PHE A 83 -5.19 7.49 -9.71
CA PHE A 83 -3.83 7.49 -9.20
C PHE A 83 -3.69 8.47 -8.04
N PHE A 84 -2.95 8.04 -7.01
CA PHE A 84 -2.62 8.85 -5.85
C PHE A 84 -1.10 9.00 -5.78
N GLY A 85 -0.58 10.07 -6.36
CA GLY A 85 0.82 10.21 -6.73
C GLY A 85 1.21 9.22 -7.83
N ASP A 86 2.49 8.88 -7.88
CA ASP A 86 3.08 8.03 -8.91
C ASP A 86 3.25 6.55 -8.51
N GLN A 87 3.03 6.24 -7.24
CA GLN A 87 3.25 4.89 -6.71
C GLN A 87 1.96 4.11 -6.41
N LEU A 88 0.84 4.80 -6.22
CA LEU A 88 -0.40 4.18 -5.74
C LEU A 88 -1.58 4.42 -6.68
N MET A 89 -2.43 3.41 -6.78
CA MET A 89 -3.75 3.47 -7.40
C MET A 89 -4.81 3.16 -6.34
N VAL A 90 -5.83 4.00 -6.23
CA VAL A 90 -6.86 3.92 -5.19
C VAL A 90 -8.22 3.73 -5.81
N ALA A 91 -9.02 2.84 -5.25
CA ALA A 91 -10.42 2.67 -5.62
C ALA A 91 -11.33 2.86 -4.40
N ALA A 92 -12.06 3.96 -4.38
CA ALA A 92 -12.94 4.29 -3.26
C ALA A 92 -14.13 3.32 -3.18
N VAL A 93 -14.41 2.82 -1.98
CA VAL A 93 -15.62 2.07 -1.69
C VAL A 93 -16.76 3.06 -1.41
N THR A 94 -17.77 3.08 -2.27
CA THR A 94 -18.92 3.99 -2.20
C THR A 94 -20.25 3.27 -1.99
N THR A 95 -20.22 1.95 -1.89
CA THR A 95 -21.39 1.10 -1.64
C THR A 95 -21.46 0.67 -0.16
N PRO A 96 -22.65 0.47 0.38
CA PRO A 96 -22.80 -0.10 1.72
C PRO A 96 -22.20 -1.50 1.84
N ARG A 97 -21.77 -1.84 3.05
CA ARG A 97 -21.32 -3.18 3.39
C ARG A 97 -22.44 -4.21 3.22
N VAL A 98 -22.13 -5.34 2.58
CA VAL A 98 -22.98 -6.53 2.58
C VAL A 98 -22.97 -7.12 3.99
N LYS A 99 -24.09 -7.04 4.69
CA LYS A 99 -24.17 -7.28 6.12
C LYS A 99 -23.65 -8.68 6.50
N ASP A 100 -24.15 -9.70 5.80
CA ASP A 100 -23.84 -11.11 6.13
C ASP A 100 -22.41 -11.53 5.79
N LEU A 101 -21.70 -10.73 4.97
CA LEU A 101 -20.32 -10.98 4.57
C LEU A 101 -19.31 -10.05 5.25
N ASN A 102 -19.79 -8.99 5.89
CA ASN A 102 -18.97 -7.95 6.50
C ASN A 102 -18.00 -7.23 5.54
N VAL A 103 -18.27 -7.24 4.24
CA VAL A 103 -17.45 -6.62 3.19
C VAL A 103 -18.28 -5.70 2.31
N ALA A 104 -17.65 -4.67 1.75
CA ALA A 104 -18.21 -3.83 0.71
C ALA A 104 -17.42 -4.00 -0.58
N LYS A 105 -18.11 -3.85 -1.71
CA LYS A 105 -17.57 -4.08 -3.04
C LYS A 105 -17.27 -2.80 -3.79
N THR A 106 -16.18 -2.79 -4.54
CA THR A 106 -15.90 -1.80 -5.58
C THR A 106 -15.31 -2.48 -6.81
N ALA A 107 -15.72 -2.04 -8.01
CA ALA A 107 -15.11 -2.48 -9.25
C ALA A 107 -13.79 -1.75 -9.49
N VAL A 108 -12.75 -2.47 -9.85
CA VAL A 108 -11.40 -1.96 -10.09
C VAL A 108 -10.91 -2.45 -11.45
N TRP A 109 -10.44 -1.55 -12.27
CA TRP A 109 -9.68 -1.91 -13.46
C TRP A 109 -8.20 -1.96 -13.10
N LEU A 110 -7.58 -3.09 -13.37
CA LEU A 110 -6.14 -3.27 -13.25
C LEU A 110 -5.50 -3.14 -14.63
N PRO A 111 -4.77 -2.05 -14.92
CA PRO A 111 -3.94 -1.98 -16.12
C PRO A 111 -2.94 -3.14 -16.18
N ASP A 112 -2.37 -3.39 -17.36
CA ASP A 112 -1.36 -4.45 -17.55
C ASP A 112 -0.22 -4.32 -16.53
N GLY A 113 0.28 -5.46 -16.06
CA GLY A 113 1.34 -5.55 -15.06
C GLY A 113 0.88 -6.24 -13.78
N VAL A 114 1.71 -6.16 -12.74
CA VAL A 114 1.44 -6.76 -11.43
C VAL A 114 1.14 -5.66 -10.42
N TRP A 115 0.12 -5.89 -9.60
CA TRP A 115 -0.37 -4.96 -8.60
C TRP A 115 -0.44 -5.62 -7.22
N TYR A 116 -0.13 -4.87 -6.19
CA TYR A 116 -0.11 -5.33 -4.80
C TYR A 116 -1.03 -4.46 -3.95
N ASP A 117 -2.01 -5.06 -3.30
CA ASP A 117 -2.81 -4.34 -2.30
C ASP A 117 -1.98 -4.12 -1.04
N ILE A 118 -1.78 -2.86 -0.67
CA ILE A 118 -0.88 -2.48 0.44
C ILE A 118 -1.39 -2.87 1.82
N TYR A 119 -2.70 -3.16 1.96
CA TYR A 119 -3.34 -3.54 3.22
C TYR A 119 -3.50 -5.04 3.36
N THR A 120 -3.90 -5.71 2.29
CA THR A 120 -4.14 -7.15 2.33
C THR A 120 -2.92 -7.97 1.92
N GLY A 121 -1.97 -7.38 1.21
CA GLY A 121 -0.85 -8.07 0.59
C GLY A 121 -1.26 -9.01 -0.56
N LEU A 122 -2.49 -8.88 -1.09
CA LEU A 122 -2.89 -9.63 -2.28
C LEU A 122 -2.15 -9.12 -3.51
N ARG A 123 -1.60 -10.05 -4.27
CA ARG A 123 -0.97 -9.81 -5.56
C ARG A 123 -1.97 -10.12 -6.68
N TYR A 124 -2.11 -9.22 -7.61
CA TYR A 124 -3.01 -9.34 -8.76
C TYR A 124 -2.25 -9.25 -10.07
N GLU A 125 -2.62 -10.09 -11.03
CA GLU A 125 -2.26 -9.90 -12.44
C GLU A 125 -3.23 -8.90 -13.08
N GLY A 126 -2.69 -7.91 -13.79
CA GLY A 126 -3.44 -6.85 -14.47
C GLY A 126 -4.10 -7.30 -15.79
N GLY A 127 -4.47 -6.31 -16.62
CA GLY A 127 -5.16 -6.51 -17.89
C GLY A 127 -6.63 -6.91 -17.73
N ARG A 128 -7.29 -6.56 -16.61
CA ARG A 128 -8.66 -7.00 -16.33
C ARG A 128 -9.44 -6.12 -15.36
N MET A 129 -10.76 -6.25 -15.38
CA MET A 129 -11.63 -5.75 -14.32
C MET A 129 -11.73 -6.78 -13.18
N VAL A 130 -11.73 -6.31 -11.93
CA VAL A 130 -11.89 -7.13 -10.74
C VAL A 130 -12.88 -6.46 -9.79
N ASP A 131 -13.89 -7.20 -9.32
CA ASP A 131 -14.68 -6.78 -8.16
C ASP A 131 -13.86 -7.07 -6.89
N MET A 132 -13.45 -6.02 -6.18
CA MET A 132 -12.68 -6.14 -4.94
C MET A 132 -13.58 -5.94 -3.73
N TYR A 133 -13.40 -6.80 -2.71
CA TYR A 133 -14.20 -6.83 -1.49
C TYR A 133 -13.33 -6.47 -0.29
N ARG A 134 -13.73 -5.44 0.45
CA ARG A 134 -12.96 -4.93 1.61
C ARG A 134 -13.83 -4.83 2.85
N THR A 135 -13.23 -5.13 3.96
CA THR A 135 -13.78 -4.90 5.31
C THR A 135 -13.81 -3.41 5.63
N LEU A 136 -14.38 -3.03 6.77
CA LEU A 136 -14.55 -1.63 7.14
C LEU A 136 -13.21 -0.86 7.28
N ASP A 137 -12.15 -1.57 7.61
CA ASP A 137 -10.82 -1.03 7.92
C ASP A 137 -9.94 -0.75 6.70
N SER A 138 -10.39 -1.08 5.48
CA SER A 138 -9.61 -0.87 4.28
C SER A 138 -10.45 -0.51 3.05
N ILE A 139 -9.78 0.04 2.04
CA ILE A 139 -10.26 0.18 0.66
C ILE A 139 -9.15 -0.38 -0.26
N PRO A 140 -9.43 -0.73 -1.52
CA PRO A 140 -8.38 -1.09 -2.45
C PRO A 140 -7.40 0.07 -2.66
N VAL A 141 -6.16 -0.14 -2.24
CA VAL A 141 -5.01 0.74 -2.50
C VAL A 141 -3.89 -0.14 -3.03
N LEU A 142 -3.55 0.07 -4.27
CA LEU A 142 -2.71 -0.84 -5.04
C LEU A 142 -1.40 -0.15 -5.41
N ALA A 143 -0.28 -0.75 -5.04
CA ALA A 143 1.03 -0.38 -5.55
C ALA A 143 1.36 -1.21 -6.79
N LYS A 144 1.96 -0.59 -7.80
CA LYS A 144 2.47 -1.32 -8.97
C LYS A 144 3.75 -2.09 -8.62
N ALA A 145 4.06 -3.12 -9.39
CA ALA A 145 5.37 -3.76 -9.33
C ALA A 145 6.50 -2.72 -9.53
N GLY A 146 7.56 -2.81 -8.73
CA GLY A 146 8.64 -1.82 -8.66
C GLY A 146 8.29 -0.59 -7.81
N GLY A 147 7.08 -0.47 -7.28
CA GLY A 147 6.65 0.67 -6.47
C GLY A 147 7.49 0.84 -5.20
N ILE A 148 7.77 2.10 -4.84
CA ILE A 148 8.50 2.49 -3.64
C ILE A 148 7.65 3.51 -2.88
N LEU A 149 7.15 3.15 -1.71
CA LEU A 149 6.33 4.03 -0.89
C LEU A 149 7.10 4.45 0.35
N VAL A 150 7.43 5.74 0.44
CA VAL A 150 8.20 6.31 1.55
C VAL A 150 7.25 6.90 2.58
N MET A 151 7.38 6.45 3.82
CA MET A 151 6.54 6.80 4.96
C MET A 151 7.39 7.09 6.20
N THR A 152 6.75 7.44 7.32
CA THR A 152 7.38 7.47 8.65
C THR A 152 6.46 6.87 9.69
N ASP A 153 7.02 6.25 10.73
CA ASP A 153 6.24 5.83 11.92
C ASP A 153 6.20 6.93 13.00
N GLU A 154 6.87 8.04 12.77
CA GLU A 154 6.89 9.18 13.68
C GLU A 154 5.58 9.98 13.56
N ILE A 155 4.61 9.62 14.38
CA ILE A 155 3.37 10.38 14.51
C ILE A 155 3.62 11.45 15.57
N ARG A 156 4.06 12.60 15.11
CA ARG A 156 4.28 13.78 15.96
C ARG A 156 3.02 14.65 15.93
N GLY A 157 2.54 15.09 17.07
CA GLY A 157 1.36 15.96 17.17
C GLY A 157 1.56 17.31 16.45
N THR A 158 1.80 18.38 17.18
CA THR A 158 2.09 19.72 16.62
C THR A 158 3.53 19.90 16.13
N GLU A 159 4.42 18.91 16.33
CA GLU A 159 5.81 18.92 15.86
C GLU A 159 6.01 18.20 14.51
N ALA A 160 4.94 18.06 13.73
CA ALA A 160 5.00 17.46 12.39
C ALA A 160 5.82 18.29 11.36
N GLU A 161 6.36 19.41 11.78
CA GLU A 161 7.10 20.37 10.96
C GLU A 161 8.56 19.97 10.71
N LYS A 162 9.08 19.01 11.47
CA LYS A 162 10.47 18.55 11.32
C LYS A 162 10.56 17.34 10.40
N ASN A 163 11.58 17.33 9.56
CA ASN A 163 11.91 16.15 8.77
C ASN A 163 12.17 14.95 9.68
N PRO A 164 11.62 13.76 9.37
CA PRO A 164 11.66 12.60 10.27
C PRO A 164 13.07 12.06 10.47
N GLU A 165 13.36 11.59 11.70
CA GLU A 165 14.60 10.86 12.02
C GLU A 165 14.55 9.40 11.59
N SER A 166 13.34 8.88 11.31
CA SER A 166 13.12 7.54 10.80
C SER A 166 12.23 7.52 9.56
N LEU A 167 12.60 6.70 8.59
CA LEU A 167 11.79 6.44 7.39
C LEU A 167 11.43 4.97 7.31
N LYS A 168 10.18 4.72 6.96
CA LYS A 168 9.68 3.40 6.59
C LYS A 168 9.43 3.37 5.09
N ILE A 169 10.07 2.44 4.40
CA ILE A 169 10.05 2.36 2.95
C ILE A 169 9.50 0.99 2.56
N LYS A 170 8.36 0.98 1.86
CA LYS A 170 7.79 -0.25 1.29
C LYS A 170 8.25 -0.40 -0.15
N VAL A 171 8.75 -1.57 -0.50
CA VAL A 171 9.23 -1.92 -1.84
C VAL A 171 8.44 -3.13 -2.34
N PHE A 172 7.91 -3.03 -3.56
CA PHE A 172 7.06 -4.06 -4.16
C PHE A 172 7.80 -4.74 -5.32
N PRO A 173 7.88 -6.10 -5.35
CA PRO A 173 8.66 -6.83 -6.36
C PRO A 173 8.01 -6.83 -7.75
N GLY A 174 8.73 -7.39 -8.73
CA GLY A 174 8.22 -7.72 -10.07
C GLY A 174 8.59 -6.74 -11.16
N ALA A 175 9.24 -5.61 -10.85
CA ALA A 175 9.81 -4.68 -11.82
C ALA A 175 10.86 -3.78 -11.16
N ASP A 176 11.69 -3.14 -11.99
CA ASP A 176 12.55 -2.05 -11.53
C ASP A 176 11.70 -0.82 -11.15
N GLY A 177 12.16 -0.06 -10.18
CA GLY A 177 11.49 1.15 -9.71
C GLY A 177 12.43 2.20 -9.15
N ASN A 178 11.92 3.41 -9.02
CA ASN A 178 12.65 4.52 -8.40
C ASN A 178 11.69 5.44 -7.68
N PHE A 179 12.23 6.18 -6.71
CA PHE A 179 11.52 7.26 -6.02
C PHE A 179 12.52 8.33 -5.60
N ARG A 180 12.12 9.58 -5.74
CA ARG A 180 12.92 10.73 -5.34
C ARG A 180 12.23 11.47 -4.21
N LEU A 181 12.68 11.24 -2.97
CA LEU A 181 12.17 11.92 -1.78
C LEU A 181 12.60 13.39 -1.81
N TYR A 182 11.63 14.29 -1.63
CA TYR A 182 11.82 15.72 -1.47
C TYR A 182 11.60 16.15 -0.03
N GLU A 183 12.47 17.02 0.48
CA GLU A 183 12.39 17.61 1.81
C GLU A 183 12.93 19.06 1.79
N ASP A 184 12.37 19.92 2.63
CA ASP A 184 12.83 21.31 2.83
C ASP A 184 12.74 21.69 4.31
N ASP A 185 12.65 22.98 4.65
CA ASP A 185 12.53 23.41 6.05
C ASP A 185 11.10 23.30 6.62
N ASN A 186 10.11 22.93 5.80
CA ASN A 186 8.69 22.78 6.12
C ASN A 186 8.00 24.05 6.67
N GLU A 187 8.67 25.19 6.70
CA GLU A 187 8.18 26.43 7.33
C GLU A 187 8.14 27.62 6.37
N THR A 188 9.11 27.73 5.46
CA THR A 188 9.30 28.91 4.63
C THR A 188 9.21 28.60 3.13
N CYS A 189 9.17 29.65 2.30
CA CYS A 189 9.29 29.52 0.84
C CYS A 189 10.75 29.52 0.37
N ALA A 190 11.71 29.17 1.22
CA ALA A 190 13.13 29.17 0.86
C ALA A 190 13.48 28.15 -0.24
N TYR A 191 12.62 27.13 -0.43
CA TYR A 191 12.71 26.16 -1.52
C TYR A 191 12.69 26.84 -2.92
N GLU A 192 12.02 27.97 -3.08
CA GLU A 192 12.02 28.75 -4.32
C GLU A 192 13.45 29.23 -4.70
N ASN A 193 14.35 29.32 -3.73
CA ASN A 193 15.76 29.65 -3.88
C ASN A 193 16.70 28.43 -3.69
N GLY A 194 16.15 27.21 -3.84
CA GLY A 194 16.89 25.96 -3.78
C GLY A 194 17.23 25.47 -2.37
N ALA A 195 16.55 25.97 -1.32
CA ALA A 195 16.70 25.42 0.03
C ALA A 195 15.86 24.13 0.18
N CYS A 196 16.33 23.05 -0.44
CA CYS A 196 15.70 21.74 -0.41
C CYS A 196 16.75 20.62 -0.49
N VAL A 197 16.28 19.41 -0.19
CA VAL A 197 17.08 18.17 -0.20
C VAL A 197 16.35 17.12 -1.03
N PHE A 198 17.11 16.34 -1.78
CA PHE A 198 16.62 15.18 -2.50
C PHE A 198 17.38 13.94 -2.08
N THR A 199 16.64 12.86 -1.82
CA THR A 199 17.20 11.52 -1.62
C THR A 199 16.64 10.58 -2.66
N GLU A 200 17.50 10.17 -3.61
CA GLU A 200 17.12 9.20 -4.64
C GLU A 200 17.10 7.80 -4.06
N MET A 201 16.15 6.97 -4.52
CA MET A 201 15.99 5.58 -4.15
C MET A 201 15.72 4.76 -5.39
N ASP A 202 16.45 3.67 -5.57
CA ASP A 202 16.29 2.74 -6.69
C ASP A 202 16.00 1.33 -6.19
N TYR A 203 15.10 0.66 -6.87
CA TYR A 203 14.89 -0.77 -6.76
C TYR A 203 15.19 -1.45 -8.10
N LYS A 204 16.04 -2.46 -8.07
CA LYS A 204 16.44 -3.25 -9.25
C LYS A 204 16.22 -4.73 -8.95
N GLU A 205 15.57 -5.43 -9.91
CA GLU A 205 15.26 -6.84 -9.77
C GLU A 205 15.72 -7.61 -11.02
N LYS A 206 16.78 -8.39 -10.85
CA LYS A 206 17.29 -9.34 -11.85
C LYS A 206 17.44 -10.72 -11.20
N ASP A 207 18.71 -11.11 -10.93
CA ASP A 207 19.05 -12.34 -10.23
C ASP A 207 18.84 -12.19 -8.72
N GLN A 208 18.87 -10.97 -8.22
CA GLN A 208 18.64 -10.57 -6.83
C GLN A 208 17.86 -9.27 -6.82
N ALA A 209 17.10 -9.07 -5.75
CA ALA A 209 16.49 -7.78 -5.45
C ALA A 209 17.54 -6.87 -4.79
N VAL A 210 17.73 -5.69 -5.33
CA VAL A 210 18.67 -4.67 -4.81
C VAL A 210 17.91 -3.38 -4.62
N PHE A 211 17.83 -2.91 -3.39
CA PHE A 211 17.29 -1.60 -3.06
C PHE A 211 18.43 -0.70 -2.60
N THR A 212 18.53 0.48 -3.21
CA THR A 212 19.58 1.46 -2.92
C THR A 212 18.98 2.79 -2.49
N ILE A 213 19.44 3.34 -1.37
CA ILE A 213 19.22 4.72 -0.96
C ILE A 213 20.52 5.46 -1.22
N TYR A 214 20.47 6.45 -2.09
CA TYR A 214 21.64 7.26 -2.44
C TYR A 214 21.89 8.37 -1.42
N PRO A 215 23.13 8.90 -1.32
CA PRO A 215 23.46 10.07 -0.51
C PRO A 215 22.52 11.24 -0.80
N ALA A 216 22.00 11.86 0.24
CA ALA A 216 21.15 13.03 0.14
C ALA A 216 21.89 14.20 -0.55
N GLN A 217 21.20 14.92 -1.43
CA GLN A 217 21.75 16.00 -2.23
C GLN A 217 21.00 17.31 -1.98
N GLY A 218 21.71 18.44 -2.00
CA GLY A 218 21.14 19.77 -1.78
C GLY A 218 21.55 20.36 -0.42
N LYS A 219 20.63 20.98 0.28
CA LYS A 219 20.83 21.63 1.59
C LYS A 219 20.68 20.62 2.72
N THR A 220 21.64 19.71 2.85
CA THR A 220 21.56 18.55 3.78
C THR A 220 21.49 18.96 5.26
N GLU A 221 21.79 20.20 5.61
CA GLU A 221 21.56 20.76 6.95
C GLU A 221 20.08 20.87 7.34
N LEU A 222 19.15 20.75 6.36
CA LEU A 222 17.70 20.79 6.59
C LEU A 222 17.14 19.44 7.05
N ILE A 223 17.92 18.36 6.96
CA ILE A 223 17.49 17.02 7.34
C ILE A 223 18.38 16.46 8.46
N PRO A 224 17.93 15.42 9.19
CA PRO A 224 18.78 14.74 10.18
C PRO A 224 20.08 14.24 9.55
N ALA A 225 21.22 14.42 10.24
CA ALA A 225 22.50 13.92 9.76
C ALA A 225 22.57 12.38 9.70
N LYS A 226 21.76 11.71 10.56
CA LYS A 226 21.58 10.26 10.59
C LYS A 226 20.09 9.93 10.54
N ARG A 227 19.78 8.79 9.92
CA ARG A 227 18.42 8.25 9.87
C ARG A 227 18.38 6.76 10.16
N ALA A 228 17.32 6.35 10.85
CA ALA A 228 16.90 4.96 10.91
C ALA A 228 16.02 4.66 9.68
N TYR A 229 16.39 3.64 8.93
CA TYR A 229 15.60 3.15 7.79
C TYR A 229 15.02 1.80 8.13
N THR A 230 13.69 1.66 8.00
CA THR A 230 13.00 0.37 7.98
C THR A 230 12.54 0.10 6.56
N VAL A 231 13.24 -0.78 5.85
CA VAL A 231 12.87 -1.17 4.48
C VAL A 231 12.05 -2.45 4.54
N GLU A 232 10.81 -2.38 4.05
CA GLU A 232 9.86 -3.48 4.00
C GLU A 232 9.79 -4.01 2.55
N PHE A 233 10.41 -5.15 2.29
CA PHE A 233 10.24 -5.88 1.04
C PHE A 233 8.93 -6.66 1.09
N CYS A 234 7.91 -6.10 0.46
CA CYS A 234 6.54 -6.62 0.49
C CYS A 234 6.39 -7.84 -0.42
N ASN A 235 5.54 -8.78 -0.02
CA ASN A 235 5.25 -9.99 -0.81
C ASN A 235 6.46 -10.86 -1.16
N PHE A 236 7.46 -10.92 -0.30
CA PHE A 236 8.58 -11.85 -0.40
C PHE A 236 8.38 -13.08 0.48
N ALA A 237 8.83 -14.23 -0.03
CA ALA A 237 8.84 -15.45 0.75
C ALA A 237 9.85 -15.36 1.91
N LYS A 238 9.55 -16.06 3.02
CA LYS A 238 10.39 -16.07 4.22
C LYS A 238 11.83 -16.53 3.97
N THR A 239 12.04 -17.41 3.01
CA THR A 239 13.36 -17.92 2.60
C THR A 239 14.33 -16.79 2.18
N GLY A 240 13.83 -15.65 1.73
CA GLY A 240 14.66 -14.48 1.42
C GLY A 240 15.33 -13.84 2.65
N THR A 241 14.82 -14.07 3.86
CA THR A 241 15.32 -13.47 5.10
C THR A 241 16.81 -13.81 5.36
N ASP A 242 17.19 -15.06 5.10
CA ASP A 242 18.55 -15.55 5.36
C ASP A 242 19.57 -15.10 4.29
N THR A 243 19.10 -14.45 3.23
CA THR A 243 19.94 -13.97 2.12
C THR A 243 20.20 -12.46 2.16
N VAL A 244 19.60 -11.76 3.12
CA VAL A 244 19.72 -10.30 3.24
C VAL A 244 21.15 -9.89 3.55
N LYS A 245 21.68 -8.96 2.73
CA LYS A 245 22.96 -8.28 2.98
C LYS A 245 22.71 -6.78 2.93
N VAL A 246 23.31 -6.07 3.87
CA VAL A 246 23.26 -4.61 3.94
C VAL A 246 24.66 -4.05 3.79
N LEU A 247 24.82 -3.10 2.86
CA LEU A 247 26.07 -2.39 2.64
C LEU A 247 25.84 -0.90 2.91
N VAL A 248 26.76 -0.29 3.66
CA VAL A 248 26.81 1.16 3.85
C VAL A 248 28.13 1.65 3.28
N ASN A 249 28.08 2.51 2.26
CA ASN A 249 29.26 2.95 1.48
C ASN A 249 30.10 1.76 0.98
N GLY A 250 29.43 0.67 0.57
CA GLY A 250 30.07 -0.55 0.07
C GLY A 250 30.64 -1.48 1.15
N ALA A 251 30.60 -1.10 2.43
CA ALA A 251 31.02 -1.97 3.52
C ALA A 251 29.83 -2.71 4.13
N GLU A 252 29.98 -4.04 4.30
CA GLU A 252 28.94 -4.87 4.92
C GLU A 252 28.69 -4.43 6.37
N THR A 253 27.41 -4.22 6.71
CA THR A 253 26.96 -3.68 7.98
C THR A 253 25.91 -4.57 8.59
N GLU A 254 25.93 -4.78 9.88
CA GLU A 254 24.89 -5.51 10.61
C GLU A 254 23.57 -4.75 10.55
N ALA A 255 22.48 -5.48 10.29
CA ALA A 255 21.12 -4.97 10.27
C ALA A 255 20.17 -5.95 10.94
N ALA A 256 19.12 -5.45 11.57
CA ALA A 256 18.07 -6.32 12.10
C ALA A 256 17.14 -6.73 10.96
N VAL A 257 16.98 -8.05 10.79
CA VAL A 257 16.10 -8.62 9.77
C VAL A 257 14.98 -9.41 10.44
N LYS A 258 13.72 -9.10 10.08
CA LYS A 258 12.53 -9.74 10.61
C LYS A 258 11.59 -10.12 9.48
N TYR A 259 10.80 -11.17 9.67
CA TYR A 259 9.73 -11.54 8.75
C TYR A 259 8.36 -11.34 9.40
N GLU A 260 7.49 -10.62 8.72
CA GLU A 260 6.09 -10.47 9.12
C GLU A 260 5.22 -11.43 8.32
N GLU A 261 4.73 -12.48 8.98
CA GLU A 261 3.95 -13.57 8.36
C GLU A 261 2.64 -13.08 7.73
N LYS A 262 1.92 -12.15 8.38
CA LYS A 262 0.58 -11.73 7.95
C LYS A 262 0.60 -11.08 6.57
N LEU A 263 1.54 -10.17 6.34
CA LEU A 263 1.69 -9.42 5.08
C LEU A 263 2.83 -9.96 4.21
N GLN A 264 3.47 -11.05 4.62
CA GLN A 264 4.55 -11.71 3.87
C GLN A 264 5.64 -10.72 3.46
N LYS A 265 6.18 -9.97 4.43
CA LYS A 265 7.21 -8.98 4.17
C LYS A 265 8.47 -9.23 4.99
N ILE A 266 9.61 -8.95 4.36
CA ILE A 266 10.92 -8.94 5.00
C ILE A 266 11.20 -7.50 5.42
N CYS A 267 11.37 -7.27 6.71
CA CYS A 267 11.68 -5.95 7.28
C CYS A 267 13.17 -5.91 7.61
N VAL A 268 13.88 -4.94 7.06
CA VAL A 268 15.31 -4.69 7.28
C VAL A 268 15.47 -3.34 7.95
N GLU A 269 16.03 -3.33 9.17
CA GLU A 269 16.27 -2.11 9.95
C GLU A 269 17.76 -1.77 9.92
N VAL A 270 18.11 -0.58 9.46
CA VAL A 270 19.50 -0.08 9.41
C VAL A 270 19.55 1.41 9.76
N GLU A 271 20.57 1.82 10.50
CA GLU A 271 20.87 3.23 10.76
C GLU A 271 22.11 3.65 9.95
N ALA A 272 22.01 4.79 9.26
CA ALA A 272 23.11 5.32 8.46
C ALA A 272 23.11 6.85 8.44
N ASP A 273 24.28 7.43 8.15
CA ASP A 273 24.39 8.84 7.84
C ASP A 273 23.62 9.14 6.53
N THR A 274 22.90 10.26 6.47
CA THR A 274 22.14 10.66 5.27
C THR A 274 23.02 10.99 4.07
N ALA A 275 24.33 11.20 4.32
CA ALA A 275 25.36 11.35 3.29
C ALA A 275 25.95 10.00 2.82
N ALA A 276 25.52 8.86 3.36
CA ALA A 276 26.00 7.55 2.97
C ALA A 276 25.06 6.89 1.94
N GLU A 277 25.64 6.07 1.05
CA GLU A 277 24.87 5.13 0.26
C GLU A 277 24.51 3.90 1.10
N VAL A 278 23.23 3.53 1.11
CA VAL A 278 22.75 2.30 1.75
C VAL A 278 22.22 1.38 0.66
N GLN A 279 22.75 0.16 0.60
CA GLN A 279 22.31 -0.86 -0.34
C GLN A 279 21.85 -2.10 0.42
N ILE A 280 20.65 -2.57 0.12
CA ILE A 280 20.08 -3.80 0.68
C ILE A 280 19.88 -4.78 -0.47
N ILE A 281 20.52 -5.94 -0.34
CA ILE A 281 20.51 -7.01 -1.35
C ILE A 281 19.84 -8.23 -0.73
N LEU A 282 18.91 -8.83 -1.44
CA LEU A 282 18.31 -10.08 -1.04
C LEU A 282 18.04 -10.98 -2.25
N ALA A 283 18.21 -12.29 -2.08
CA ALA A 283 17.77 -13.29 -3.02
C ALA A 283 16.52 -13.95 -2.44
N GLY A 284 15.37 -13.69 -3.07
CA GLY A 284 14.10 -14.20 -2.58
C GLY A 284 13.10 -14.32 -3.71
N GLU A 285 12.14 -15.21 -3.52
CA GLU A 285 11.01 -15.38 -4.44
C GLU A 285 9.83 -14.53 -3.96
N VAL A 286 8.99 -14.13 -4.91
CA VAL A 286 7.71 -13.52 -4.61
C VAL A 286 6.84 -14.54 -3.88
N ALA A 287 6.21 -14.12 -2.79
CA ALA A 287 5.37 -15.00 -1.99
C ALA A 287 4.04 -15.34 -2.69
N ASP A 288 3.52 -16.51 -2.40
CA ASP A 288 2.17 -16.91 -2.82
C ASP A 288 1.08 -16.08 -2.12
N ASN A 289 -0.07 -15.93 -2.77
CA ASN A 289 -1.24 -15.23 -2.22
C ASN A 289 -1.88 -15.91 -0.98
N ARG A 290 -1.39 -17.07 -0.53
CA ARG A 290 -1.92 -17.81 0.63
C ARG A 290 -3.44 -18.01 0.56
N THR A 291 -3.91 -18.42 -0.61
CA THR A 291 -5.33 -18.50 -0.96
C THR A 291 -6.18 -19.26 0.07
N LYS A 292 -5.64 -20.36 0.63
CA LYS A 292 -6.37 -21.18 1.62
C LYS A 292 -6.63 -20.43 2.92
N GLU A 293 -5.62 -19.76 3.43
CA GLU A 293 -5.70 -18.95 4.66
C GLU A 293 -6.65 -17.77 4.47
N ARG A 294 -6.56 -17.09 3.33
CA ARG A 294 -7.45 -15.95 3.03
C ARG A 294 -8.91 -16.37 2.86
N VAL A 295 -9.16 -17.52 2.24
CA VAL A 295 -10.52 -18.08 2.17
C VAL A 295 -11.01 -18.45 3.57
N PHE A 296 -10.16 -19.01 4.42
CA PHE A 296 -10.51 -19.30 5.80
C PHE A 296 -10.89 -18.02 6.55
N ASP A 297 -10.04 -16.99 6.49
CA ASP A 297 -10.26 -15.71 7.17
C ASP A 297 -11.55 -15.04 6.69
N PHE A 298 -11.79 -15.02 5.38
CA PHE A 298 -13.02 -14.49 4.79
C PHE A 298 -14.26 -15.24 5.26
N LEU A 299 -14.26 -16.58 5.19
CA LEU A 299 -15.38 -17.39 5.64
C LEU A 299 -15.59 -17.30 7.16
N ASN A 300 -14.50 -17.15 7.93
CA ASN A 300 -14.57 -17.03 9.37
C ASN A 300 -15.31 -15.75 9.81
N GLN A 301 -15.04 -14.63 9.15
CA GLN A 301 -15.70 -13.34 9.46
C GLN A 301 -17.14 -13.23 8.91
N ALA A 302 -17.48 -13.97 7.84
CA ALA A 302 -18.83 -13.94 7.26
C ALA A 302 -19.87 -14.52 8.21
N GLU A 303 -21.06 -13.90 8.30
CA GLU A 303 -22.19 -14.33 9.13
C GLU A 303 -23.12 -15.25 8.33
N ILE A 304 -22.59 -16.33 7.76
CA ILE A 304 -23.31 -17.35 6.99
C ILE A 304 -23.33 -18.70 7.73
N GLY A 305 -24.17 -19.62 7.28
CA GLY A 305 -24.34 -20.93 7.94
C GLY A 305 -23.04 -21.77 7.97
N PHE A 306 -22.71 -22.37 9.10
CA PHE A 306 -21.48 -23.15 9.31
C PHE A 306 -21.32 -24.30 8.30
N VAL A 307 -22.40 -25.02 7.98
CA VAL A 307 -22.36 -26.12 6.99
C VAL A 307 -21.93 -25.61 5.61
N LEU A 308 -22.35 -24.39 5.24
CA LEU A 308 -21.93 -23.78 3.98
C LEU A 308 -20.45 -23.38 4.02
N LYS A 309 -19.98 -22.80 5.14
CA LYS A 309 -18.55 -22.49 5.33
C LYS A 309 -17.68 -23.74 5.18
N ASP A 310 -18.01 -24.81 5.89
CA ASP A 310 -17.27 -26.07 5.84
C ASP A 310 -17.24 -26.64 4.41
N ARG A 311 -18.39 -26.65 3.73
CA ARG A 311 -18.49 -27.15 2.36
C ARG A 311 -17.62 -26.34 1.39
N LEU A 312 -17.68 -25.01 1.46
CA LEU A 312 -16.89 -24.12 0.63
C LEU A 312 -15.40 -24.30 0.91
N TYR A 313 -14.99 -24.31 2.17
CA TYR A 313 -13.59 -24.47 2.54
C TYR A 313 -13.01 -25.81 2.09
N GLN A 314 -13.74 -26.91 2.32
CA GLN A 314 -13.35 -28.25 1.87
C GLN A 314 -13.23 -28.33 0.34
N LEU A 315 -14.19 -27.73 -0.39
CA LEU A 315 -14.16 -27.70 -1.85
C LEU A 315 -12.93 -26.96 -2.38
N ILE A 316 -12.66 -25.76 -1.83
CA ILE A 316 -11.56 -24.90 -2.28
C ILE A 316 -10.19 -25.51 -1.92
N THR A 317 -10.08 -26.16 -0.77
CA THR A 317 -8.80 -26.75 -0.31
C THR A 317 -8.54 -28.16 -0.85
N ALA A 318 -9.47 -28.73 -1.63
CA ALA A 318 -9.34 -30.09 -2.19
C ALA A 318 -8.24 -30.27 -3.25
N GLY A 319 -7.51 -29.20 -3.60
CA GLY A 319 -6.39 -29.27 -4.57
C GLY A 319 -6.83 -29.43 -6.04
N LYS A 320 -8.06 -29.05 -6.37
CA LYS A 320 -8.57 -29.08 -7.74
C LYS A 320 -7.93 -27.98 -8.59
N LYS A 321 -7.88 -28.20 -9.92
CA LYS A 321 -7.47 -27.17 -10.86
C LYS A 321 -8.49 -26.01 -10.84
N LEU A 322 -8.01 -24.78 -10.91
CA LEU A 322 -8.84 -23.57 -10.80
C LEU A 322 -10.08 -23.58 -11.71
N PRO A 323 -10.02 -23.91 -13.02
CA PRO A 323 -11.23 -23.93 -13.86
C PRO A 323 -12.31 -24.91 -13.38
N VAL A 324 -11.92 -26.08 -12.85
CA VAL A 324 -12.85 -27.06 -12.30
C VAL A 324 -13.48 -26.55 -11.01
N LEU A 325 -12.68 -25.96 -10.13
CA LEU A 325 -13.14 -25.36 -8.89
C LEU A 325 -14.16 -24.23 -9.17
N LEU A 326 -13.85 -23.34 -10.10
CA LEU A 326 -14.75 -22.25 -10.48
C LEU A 326 -16.10 -22.78 -11.03
N SER A 327 -16.07 -23.81 -11.86
CA SER A 327 -17.29 -24.43 -12.38
C SER A 327 -18.15 -25.06 -11.28
N GLU A 328 -17.52 -25.71 -10.30
CA GLU A 328 -18.24 -26.28 -9.16
C GLU A 328 -18.83 -25.20 -8.24
N LEU A 329 -18.07 -24.12 -7.94
CA LEU A 329 -18.58 -22.99 -7.17
C LEU A 329 -19.77 -22.32 -7.88
N GLN A 330 -19.70 -22.15 -9.19
CA GLN A 330 -20.79 -21.60 -9.99
C GLN A 330 -22.06 -22.48 -9.93
N SER A 331 -21.91 -23.80 -9.92
CA SER A 331 -23.03 -24.75 -9.83
C SER A 331 -23.71 -24.77 -8.46
N MET A 332 -23.11 -24.16 -7.43
CA MET A 332 -23.69 -24.10 -6.08
C MET A 332 -24.74 -22.99 -5.92
N GLU A 333 -24.95 -22.15 -6.94
CA GLU A 333 -25.91 -21.04 -6.91
C GLU A 333 -25.76 -20.16 -5.67
N LEU A 334 -24.52 -19.83 -5.32
CA LEU A 334 -24.17 -18.99 -4.16
C LEU A 334 -24.76 -17.58 -4.33
N ASP A 335 -24.93 -16.88 -3.21
CA ASP A 335 -25.17 -15.45 -3.22
C ASP A 335 -24.10 -14.75 -4.08
N LYS A 336 -24.50 -13.74 -4.84
CA LYS A 336 -23.65 -13.06 -5.82
C LYS A 336 -22.39 -12.45 -5.21
N ASP A 337 -22.52 -11.85 -4.03
CA ASP A 337 -21.39 -11.19 -3.38
C ASP A 337 -20.49 -12.20 -2.66
N LEU A 338 -21.06 -13.28 -2.11
CA LEU A 338 -20.28 -14.41 -1.59
C LEU A 338 -19.44 -15.06 -2.69
N TYR A 339 -20.06 -15.35 -3.85
CA TYR A 339 -19.35 -15.88 -5.01
C TYR A 339 -18.26 -14.92 -5.48
N GLY A 340 -18.59 -13.62 -5.62
CA GLY A 340 -17.64 -12.59 -6.07
C GLY A 340 -16.43 -12.44 -5.15
N ALA A 341 -16.62 -12.43 -3.83
CA ALA A 341 -15.52 -12.35 -2.86
C ALA A 341 -14.60 -13.57 -2.91
N LEU A 342 -15.17 -14.77 -3.06
CA LEU A 342 -14.37 -15.99 -3.28
C LEU A 342 -13.61 -15.93 -4.59
N MET A 343 -14.24 -15.42 -5.66
CA MET A 343 -13.60 -15.25 -6.97
C MET A 343 -12.41 -14.31 -6.91
N GLU A 344 -12.51 -13.17 -6.21
CA GLU A 344 -11.39 -12.26 -6.01
C GLU A 344 -10.18 -13.01 -5.40
N ILE A 345 -10.40 -13.73 -4.28
CA ILE A 345 -9.32 -14.43 -3.57
C ILE A 345 -8.71 -15.56 -4.42
N LEU A 346 -9.53 -16.26 -5.21
CA LEU A 346 -9.09 -17.41 -6.02
C LEU A 346 -8.37 -17.03 -7.30
N THR A 347 -8.59 -15.81 -7.79
CA THR A 347 -8.04 -15.34 -9.07
C THR A 347 -7.06 -14.17 -8.92
N ALA A 348 -6.78 -13.75 -7.69
CA ALA A 348 -5.78 -12.75 -7.38
C ALA A 348 -4.36 -13.24 -7.70
#